data_221f749b1af93fc92bbd64443068a777
#
_entry.id   221f749b1af93fc92bbd64443068a777
#
_cell.length_a   1.000
_cell.length_b   1.000
_cell.length_c   1.000
_cell.angle_alpha   90.00
_cell.angle_beta   90.00
_cell.angle_gamma   90.00
#
_symmetry.space_group_name_H-M   'P 1'
#
loop_
_entity.id
_entity.type
_entity.pdbx_description
1 polymer ?
#
loop_
_entity_poly.entity_id
_entity_poly.type
_entity_poly.pdbx_seq_one_letter_code
_entity_poly.pdbx_strand_id
1 'polypeptide(L)'
;GISLKYSFVIYKDNKEKERIGFSDSNWINFTPDEKGEYEVEIRVKDKYSSKEYDSHTFVYVRAKEYLPGEIDYILLPHKSSYLVGDLIDIEAVVQNTRSVLIRYVTKINGHLVEDTGFIQNKKIQLKPKCSGKYTFEVYSKNIKCEEEFDSKKEVSIYVSEATPVTNTKILCDREEVVCNKEVTFKVTSVGGKDVCYEFYIMEKGNWIKTQ
;
A
#
# COMPACT_ATOMS: atom_id res chain seq x y z
N GLY A 1 -43.46 19.49 11.63
CA GLY A 1 -44.60 19.15 10.73
C GLY A 1 -45.02 17.70 10.94
N ILE A 2 -46.29 17.44 10.66
CA ILE A 2 -46.87 16.09 10.78
C ILE A 2 -46.68 15.30 9.47
N SER A 3 -46.58 15.99 8.33
CA SER A 3 -46.42 15.40 7.00
C SER A 3 -45.45 16.25 6.17
N LEU A 4 -44.18 15.87 6.24
CA LEU A 4 -43.13 16.63 5.56
C LEU A 4 -43.04 16.26 4.08
N LYS A 5 -42.82 17.25 3.25
CA LYS A 5 -42.55 17.15 1.82
C LYS A 5 -41.20 17.78 1.54
N TYR A 6 -40.42 17.11 0.67
CA TYR A 6 -39.05 17.47 0.31
C TYR A 6 -38.99 17.81 -1.19
N SER A 7 -38.25 18.84 -1.53
CA SER A 7 -37.91 19.21 -2.91
C SER A 7 -36.41 19.47 -2.98
N PHE A 8 -35.83 19.15 -4.11
CA PHE A 8 -34.39 19.30 -4.35
C PHE A 8 -34.20 20.15 -5.61
N VAL A 9 -33.31 21.14 -5.52
CA VAL A 9 -32.90 21.94 -6.67
C VAL A 9 -31.40 21.83 -6.82
N ILE A 10 -30.95 21.41 -7.99
CA ILE A 10 -29.53 21.20 -8.29
C ILE A 10 -29.06 22.35 -9.18
N TYR A 11 -28.06 23.05 -8.71
CA TYR A 11 -27.39 24.11 -9.44
C TYR A 11 -25.99 23.63 -9.87
N LYS A 12 -25.55 24.07 -11.03
CA LYS A 12 -24.18 23.96 -11.50
C LYS A 12 -23.67 25.34 -11.87
N ASP A 13 -22.54 25.76 -11.31
CA ASP A 13 -21.94 27.07 -11.55
C ASP A 13 -22.98 28.22 -11.41
N ASN A 14 -23.78 28.17 -10.34
CA ASN A 14 -24.86 29.09 -10.00
C ASN A 14 -26.06 29.10 -10.98
N LYS A 15 -26.18 28.10 -11.85
CA LYS A 15 -27.34 27.96 -12.75
C LYS A 15 -28.14 26.73 -12.37
N GLU A 16 -29.47 26.89 -12.28
CA GLU A 16 -30.36 25.75 -12.06
C GLU A 16 -30.23 24.78 -13.21
N LYS A 17 -29.88 23.52 -12.88
CA LYS A 17 -29.71 22.40 -13.82
C LYS A 17 -30.90 21.46 -13.76
N GLU A 18 -31.38 21.17 -12.56
CA GLU A 18 -32.45 20.20 -12.34
C GLU A 18 -33.29 20.61 -11.13
N ARG A 19 -34.59 20.37 -11.19
CA ARG A 19 -35.52 20.60 -10.08
C ARG A 19 -36.42 19.40 -9.88
N ILE A 20 -36.41 18.87 -8.67
CA ILE A 20 -37.28 17.77 -8.24
C ILE A 20 -38.34 18.36 -7.33
N GLY A 21 -39.59 18.23 -7.73
CA GLY A 21 -40.75 18.77 -7.00
C GLY A 21 -40.94 18.11 -5.63
N PHE A 22 -41.86 18.68 -4.86
CA PHE A 22 -42.15 18.18 -3.51
C PHE A 22 -42.73 16.77 -3.52
N SER A 23 -42.09 15.88 -2.76
CA SER A 23 -42.47 14.48 -2.58
C SER A 23 -42.28 14.06 -1.13
N ASP A 24 -42.66 12.83 -0.80
CA ASP A 24 -42.40 12.23 0.52
C ASP A 24 -40.98 11.72 0.68
N SER A 25 -40.22 11.60 -0.41
CA SER A 25 -38.82 11.13 -0.39
C SER A 25 -37.91 12.23 0.20
N ASN A 26 -37.19 11.91 1.25
CA ASN A 26 -36.18 12.74 1.90
C ASN A 26 -34.78 12.54 1.32
N TRP A 27 -34.65 11.85 0.18
CA TRP A 27 -33.39 11.58 -0.51
C TRP A 27 -33.56 11.57 -2.01
N ILE A 28 -32.48 11.84 -2.73
CA ILE A 28 -32.35 11.70 -4.18
C ILE A 28 -31.02 11.05 -4.53
N ASN A 29 -30.96 10.42 -5.69
CA ASN A 29 -29.71 10.06 -6.35
C ASN A 29 -29.44 11.10 -7.45
N PHE A 30 -28.26 11.66 -7.44
CA PHE A 30 -27.80 12.59 -8.45
C PHE A 30 -26.45 12.13 -9.01
N THR A 31 -26.30 12.09 -10.33
CA THR A 31 -25.06 11.74 -11.01
C THR A 31 -24.58 12.96 -11.82
N PRO A 32 -23.52 13.64 -11.39
CA PRO A 32 -22.89 14.70 -12.17
C PRO A 32 -22.41 14.17 -13.53
N ASP A 33 -22.80 14.81 -14.62
CA ASP A 33 -22.41 14.49 -15.99
C ASP A 33 -21.18 15.27 -16.45
N GLU A 34 -20.83 16.33 -15.74
CA GLU A 34 -19.70 17.19 -16.05
C GLU A 34 -18.92 17.53 -14.78
N LYS A 35 -17.64 17.88 -14.96
CA LYS A 35 -16.83 18.46 -13.87
C LYS A 35 -17.34 19.85 -13.51
N GLY A 36 -17.22 20.23 -12.25
CA GLY A 36 -17.62 21.55 -11.75
C GLY A 36 -18.11 21.51 -10.33
N GLU A 37 -18.57 22.66 -9.87
CA GLU A 37 -19.17 22.81 -8.54
C GLU A 37 -20.68 22.71 -8.65
N TYR A 38 -21.24 21.80 -7.88
CA TYR A 38 -22.68 21.59 -7.77
C TYR A 38 -23.11 22.01 -6.38
N GLU A 39 -24.22 22.74 -6.34
CA GLU A 39 -24.93 23.11 -5.12
C GLU A 39 -26.31 22.46 -5.17
N VAL A 40 -26.67 21.74 -4.12
CA VAL A 40 -27.99 21.13 -3.98
C VAL A 40 -28.73 21.83 -2.87
N GLU A 41 -29.80 22.52 -3.23
CA GLU A 41 -30.73 23.12 -2.28
C GLU A 41 -31.80 22.08 -1.93
N ILE A 42 -31.96 21.81 -0.65
CA ILE A 42 -32.99 20.97 -0.10
C ILE A 42 -34.05 21.88 0.53
N ARG A 43 -35.28 21.84 0.01
CA ARG A 43 -36.42 22.57 0.52
C ARG A 43 -37.39 21.64 1.20
N VAL A 44 -37.88 22.03 2.37
CA VAL A 44 -38.80 21.24 3.17
C VAL A 44 -40.01 22.06 3.51
N LYS A 45 -41.21 21.45 3.42
CA LYS A 45 -42.44 22.06 3.93
C LYS A 45 -43.37 21.00 4.54
N ASP A 46 -44.25 21.45 5.41
CA ASP A 46 -45.42 20.66 5.77
C ASP A 46 -46.42 20.61 4.61
N LYS A 47 -47.05 19.46 4.39
CA LYS A 47 -48.05 19.27 3.34
C LYS A 47 -49.13 20.36 3.33
N TYR A 48 -49.49 20.86 4.49
CA TYR A 48 -50.55 21.87 4.67
C TYR A 48 -50.02 23.31 4.73
N SER A 49 -48.72 23.53 4.60
CA SER A 49 -48.14 24.87 4.56
C SER A 49 -48.52 25.56 3.24
N SER A 50 -48.97 26.83 3.36
CA SER A 50 -49.25 27.70 2.22
C SER A 50 -48.01 28.39 1.66
N LYS A 51 -46.87 28.24 2.30
CA LYS A 51 -45.59 28.80 1.84
C LYS A 51 -45.03 28.00 0.71
N GLU A 52 -44.12 28.61 -0.06
CA GLU A 52 -43.34 27.89 -1.08
C GLU A 52 -42.56 26.76 -0.40
N TYR A 53 -41.86 27.08 0.70
CA TYR A 53 -41.23 26.11 1.60
C TYR A 53 -41.14 26.71 3.02
N ASP A 54 -41.05 25.86 4.05
CA ASP A 54 -40.95 26.30 5.44
C ASP A 54 -39.47 26.45 5.88
N SER A 55 -38.58 25.62 5.32
CA SER A 55 -37.15 25.65 5.60
C SER A 55 -36.37 25.15 4.40
N HIS A 56 -35.11 25.56 4.27
CA HIS A 56 -34.18 25.07 3.28
C HIS A 56 -32.75 25.02 3.80
N THR A 57 -31.92 24.27 3.12
CA THR A 57 -30.48 24.18 3.36
C THR A 57 -29.76 23.81 2.06
N PHE A 58 -28.44 23.96 2.07
CA PHE A 58 -27.59 23.68 0.92
C PHE A 58 -26.51 22.68 1.26
N VAL A 59 -26.11 21.87 0.26
CA VAL A 59 -24.91 21.04 0.28
C VAL A 59 -24.12 21.27 -1.02
N TYR A 60 -22.81 21.31 -0.91
CA TYR A 60 -21.90 21.52 -2.03
C TYR A 60 -21.18 20.23 -2.39
N VAL A 61 -21.14 19.93 -3.68
CA VAL A 61 -20.44 18.76 -4.23
C VAL A 61 -19.55 19.20 -5.37
N ARG A 62 -18.27 18.86 -5.32
CA ARG A 62 -17.34 19.10 -6.42
C ARG A 62 -17.15 17.85 -7.25
N ALA A 63 -17.66 17.87 -8.47
CA ALA A 63 -17.43 16.81 -9.45
C ALA A 63 -16.09 17.03 -10.15
N LYS A 64 -15.25 16.00 -10.15
CA LYS A 64 -13.96 15.98 -10.84
C LYS A 64 -14.05 15.02 -12.02
N GLU A 65 -13.25 15.25 -13.05
CA GLU A 65 -13.17 14.35 -14.20
C GLU A 65 -12.59 12.98 -13.83
N TYR A 66 -11.67 13.00 -12.87
CA TYR A 66 -11.10 11.81 -12.25
C TYR A 66 -10.68 12.11 -10.81
N LEU A 67 -10.51 11.07 -10.01
CA LEU A 67 -9.88 11.18 -8.69
C LEU A 67 -8.38 10.89 -8.83
N PRO A 68 -7.50 11.73 -8.24
CA PRO A 68 -6.06 11.51 -8.30
C PRO A 68 -5.70 10.18 -7.62
N GLY A 69 -4.68 9.54 -8.13
CA GLY A 69 -4.11 8.33 -7.55
C GLY A 69 -3.16 8.67 -6.41
N GLU A 70 -3.67 9.05 -5.24
CA GLU A 70 -2.83 9.36 -4.09
C GLU A 70 -2.18 8.10 -3.50
N ILE A 71 -0.87 8.15 -3.24
CA ILE A 71 -0.14 7.09 -2.56
C ILE A 71 -0.37 7.25 -1.06
N ASP A 72 -1.01 6.26 -0.42
CA ASP A 72 -1.18 6.26 1.03
C ASP A 72 0.12 5.90 1.73
N TYR A 73 0.77 4.81 1.32
CA TYR A 73 2.06 4.38 1.86
C TYR A 73 2.76 3.40 0.92
N ILE A 74 4.04 3.16 1.19
CA ILE A 74 4.87 2.17 0.50
C ILE A 74 5.12 1.02 1.47
N LEU A 75 4.70 -0.20 1.09
CA LEU A 75 4.95 -1.41 1.85
C LEU A 75 6.32 -1.98 1.52
N LEU A 76 7.05 -2.32 2.56
CA LEU A 76 8.31 -3.07 2.51
C LEU A 76 8.24 -4.23 3.52
N PRO A 77 8.93 -5.35 3.29
CA PRO A 77 9.04 -6.41 4.27
C PRO A 77 9.65 -5.88 5.57
N HIS A 78 9.01 -6.20 6.70
CA HIS A 78 9.58 -5.84 7.99
C HIS A 78 10.79 -6.73 8.32
N LYS A 79 11.99 -6.21 8.14
CA LYS A 79 13.25 -6.88 8.45
C LYS A 79 14.10 -6.02 9.37
N SER A 80 14.83 -6.63 10.30
CA SER A 80 15.81 -5.95 11.15
C SER A 80 17.01 -5.42 10.35
N SER A 81 17.32 -6.02 9.21
CA SER A 81 18.27 -5.52 8.22
C SER A 81 18.02 -6.17 6.87
N TYR A 82 18.40 -5.49 5.82
CA TYR A 82 18.41 -5.99 4.45
C TYR A 82 19.84 -6.37 4.05
N LEU A 83 20.00 -7.51 3.37
CA LEU A 83 21.29 -7.99 2.91
C LEU A 83 21.35 -8.03 1.39
N VAL A 84 22.57 -8.00 0.87
CA VAL A 84 22.84 -8.27 -0.54
C VAL A 84 22.32 -9.68 -0.89
N GLY A 85 21.54 -9.77 -1.97
CA GLY A 85 20.91 -11.00 -2.41
C GLY A 85 19.51 -11.29 -1.84
N ASP A 86 19.03 -10.53 -0.86
CA ASP A 86 17.65 -10.61 -0.38
C ASP A 86 16.63 -10.34 -1.51
N LEU A 87 15.49 -10.99 -1.45
CA LEU A 87 14.33 -10.59 -2.26
C LEU A 87 13.50 -9.58 -1.47
N ILE A 88 13.38 -8.38 -2.01
CA ILE A 88 12.68 -7.26 -1.39
C ILE A 88 11.48 -6.90 -2.25
N ASP A 89 10.30 -7.18 -1.73
CA ASP A 89 9.05 -6.75 -2.33
C ASP A 89 8.75 -5.30 -1.95
N ILE A 90 8.40 -4.48 -2.92
CA ILE A 90 8.04 -3.08 -2.74
C ILE A 90 6.67 -2.89 -3.35
N GLU A 91 5.70 -2.43 -2.57
CA GLU A 91 4.32 -2.25 -3.02
C GLU A 91 3.81 -0.86 -2.69
N ALA A 92 3.23 -0.19 -3.69
CA ALA A 92 2.55 1.08 -3.50
C ALA A 92 1.07 0.84 -3.17
N VAL A 93 0.63 1.30 -2.01
CA VAL A 93 -0.78 1.35 -1.65
C VAL A 93 -1.32 2.71 -2.06
N VAL A 94 -2.28 2.71 -2.97
CA VAL A 94 -2.84 3.92 -3.58
C VAL A 94 -4.35 3.94 -3.46
N GLN A 95 -4.90 5.14 -3.27
CA GLN A 95 -6.34 5.40 -3.38
C GLN A 95 -6.80 5.28 -4.84
N ASN A 96 -8.09 5.04 -5.06
CA ASN A 96 -8.72 5.04 -6.40
C ASN A 96 -8.02 4.12 -7.40
N THR A 97 -7.86 2.86 -7.07
CA THR A 97 -6.96 1.89 -7.72
C THR A 97 -7.31 1.49 -9.17
N ARG A 98 -8.48 1.84 -9.71
CA ARG A 98 -9.00 1.37 -11.02
C ARG A 98 -8.39 2.18 -12.11
N SER A 99 -7.52 2.85 -12.28
CA SER A 99 -6.96 3.60 -13.43
C SER A 99 -5.68 4.34 -13.04
N VAL A 100 -4.97 3.77 -12.04
CA VAL A 100 -3.74 4.35 -11.54
C VAL A 100 -2.54 3.55 -12.04
N LEU A 101 -1.58 4.24 -12.59
CA LEU A 101 -0.27 3.73 -12.98
C LEU A 101 0.75 4.11 -11.91
N ILE A 102 1.73 3.25 -11.69
CA ILE A 102 2.81 3.46 -10.71
C ILE A 102 4.16 3.46 -11.45
N ARG A 103 5.05 4.35 -11.08
CA ARG A 103 6.44 4.41 -11.53
C ARG A 103 7.35 4.29 -10.32
N TYR A 104 8.31 3.40 -10.39
CA TYR A 104 9.35 3.21 -9.39
C TYR A 104 10.69 3.68 -9.95
N VAL A 105 11.33 4.55 -9.21
CA VAL A 105 12.68 5.02 -9.51
C VAL A 105 13.59 4.58 -8.37
N THR A 106 14.52 3.69 -8.67
CA THR A 106 15.47 3.14 -7.69
C THR A 106 16.80 3.86 -7.80
N LYS A 107 17.28 4.37 -6.67
CA LYS A 107 18.61 5.00 -6.55
C LYS A 107 19.45 4.24 -5.52
N ILE A 108 20.76 4.10 -5.79
CA ILE A 108 21.74 3.56 -4.85
C ILE A 108 22.75 4.66 -4.56
N ASN A 109 22.89 5.03 -3.27
CA ASN A 109 23.76 6.11 -2.82
C ASN A 109 23.52 7.43 -3.59
N GLY A 110 22.24 7.70 -3.95
CA GLY A 110 21.81 8.88 -4.71
C GLY A 110 21.91 8.75 -6.23
N HIS A 111 22.54 7.72 -6.77
CA HIS A 111 22.66 7.49 -8.22
C HIS A 111 21.48 6.66 -8.74
N LEU A 112 20.88 7.11 -9.83
CA LEU A 112 19.82 6.39 -10.53
C LEU A 112 20.33 5.04 -11.05
N VAL A 113 19.60 3.95 -10.72
CA VAL A 113 19.94 2.59 -11.16
C VAL A 113 18.83 2.01 -12.03
N GLU A 114 17.58 2.28 -11.69
CA GLU A 114 16.43 1.72 -12.40
C GLU A 114 15.26 2.71 -12.39
N ASP A 115 14.53 2.72 -13.49
CA ASP A 115 13.28 3.48 -13.66
C ASP A 115 12.31 2.62 -14.49
N THR A 116 11.21 2.22 -13.88
CA THR A 116 10.22 1.35 -14.54
C THR A 116 9.35 2.06 -15.57
N GLY A 117 9.38 3.40 -15.60
CA GLY A 117 8.30 4.16 -16.21
C GLY A 117 6.95 3.90 -15.51
N PHE A 118 5.86 4.44 -16.05
CA PHE A 118 4.52 4.21 -15.51
C PHE A 118 3.95 2.85 -15.96
N ILE A 119 3.70 1.97 -14.98
CA ILE A 119 3.20 0.60 -15.18
C ILE A 119 1.91 0.37 -14.36
N GLN A 120 1.12 -0.62 -14.74
CA GLN A 120 -0.10 -0.98 -13.98
C GLN A 120 0.20 -1.78 -12.71
N ASN A 121 1.38 -2.42 -12.65
CA ASN A 121 1.75 -3.22 -11.51
C ASN A 121 2.10 -2.34 -10.32
N LYS A 122 1.45 -2.58 -9.19
CA LYS A 122 1.65 -1.85 -7.94
C LYS A 122 2.76 -2.45 -7.07
N LYS A 123 3.30 -3.59 -7.47
CA LYS A 123 4.33 -4.31 -6.75
C LYS A 123 5.51 -4.57 -7.68
N ILE A 124 6.71 -4.27 -7.19
CA ILE A 124 7.97 -4.69 -7.82
C ILE A 124 8.78 -5.53 -6.83
N GLN A 125 9.72 -6.30 -7.36
CA GLN A 125 10.67 -7.08 -6.57
C GLN A 125 12.08 -6.65 -6.91
N LEU A 126 12.86 -6.33 -5.89
CA LEU A 126 14.28 -5.99 -6.01
C LEU A 126 15.14 -7.09 -5.39
N LYS A 127 16.25 -7.41 -6.05
CA LYS A 127 17.34 -8.23 -5.50
C LYS A 127 18.62 -7.39 -5.49
N PRO A 128 19.01 -6.78 -4.33
CA PRO A 128 20.23 -5.98 -4.24
C PRO A 128 21.47 -6.76 -4.63
N LYS A 129 22.34 -6.15 -5.45
CA LYS A 129 23.60 -6.72 -5.89
C LYS A 129 24.81 -6.16 -5.16
N CYS A 130 24.64 -5.06 -4.44
CA CYS A 130 25.70 -4.40 -3.66
C CYS A 130 25.11 -3.79 -2.38
N SER A 131 25.96 -3.55 -1.41
CA SER A 131 25.61 -2.80 -0.20
C SER A 131 25.49 -1.29 -0.47
N GLY A 132 24.68 -0.61 0.34
CA GLY A 132 24.49 0.84 0.22
C GLY A 132 23.11 1.31 0.67
N LYS A 133 22.86 2.61 0.52
CA LYS A 133 21.56 3.21 0.74
C LYS A 133 20.73 3.10 -0.53
N TYR A 134 19.67 2.31 -0.48
CA TYR A 134 18.67 2.21 -1.53
C TYR A 134 17.52 3.16 -1.25
N THR A 135 17.20 4.01 -2.21
CA THR A 135 16.10 4.95 -2.16
C THR A 135 15.12 4.64 -3.28
N PHE A 136 13.85 4.47 -2.93
CA PHE A 136 12.76 4.23 -3.87
C PHE A 136 11.88 5.47 -3.90
N GLU A 137 11.90 6.18 -5.03
CA GLU A 137 10.91 7.20 -5.32
C GLU A 137 9.75 6.53 -6.06
N VAL A 138 8.56 6.66 -5.52
CA VAL A 138 7.35 6.05 -6.06
C VAL A 138 6.41 7.16 -6.50
N TYR A 139 6.02 7.12 -7.75
CA TYR A 139 5.08 8.07 -8.36
C TYR A 139 3.82 7.34 -8.74
N SER A 140 2.68 7.98 -8.56
CA SER A 140 1.40 7.49 -9.06
C SER A 140 0.77 8.49 -10.01
N LYS A 141 0.06 8.02 -11.00
CA LYS A 141 -0.62 8.82 -12.01
C LYS A 141 -1.92 8.14 -12.44
N ASN A 142 -3.05 8.86 -12.33
CA ASN A 142 -4.27 8.42 -13.00
C ASN A 142 -4.08 8.52 -14.51
N ILE A 143 -4.63 7.59 -15.28
CA ILE A 143 -4.50 7.60 -16.75
C ILE A 143 -5.07 8.85 -17.42
N LYS A 144 -5.96 9.57 -16.74
CA LYS A 144 -6.56 10.84 -17.19
C LYS A 144 -5.81 12.07 -16.68
N CYS A 145 -4.77 11.89 -15.87
CA CYS A 145 -3.97 13.00 -15.36
C CYS A 145 -3.14 13.61 -16.48
N GLU A 146 -3.24 14.90 -16.70
CA GLU A 146 -2.48 15.66 -17.71
C GLU A 146 -1.10 16.09 -17.16
N GLU A 147 -0.96 16.16 -15.83
CA GLU A 147 0.29 16.49 -15.15
C GLU A 147 1.29 15.31 -15.23
N GLU A 148 2.53 15.56 -14.83
CA GLU A 148 3.56 14.52 -14.82
C GLU A 148 3.17 13.34 -13.92
N PHE A 149 2.61 13.61 -12.73
CA PHE A 149 2.12 12.63 -11.77
C PHE A 149 1.09 13.26 -10.81
N ASP A 150 0.27 12.42 -10.15
CA ASP A 150 -0.67 12.86 -9.13
C ASP A 150 -0.04 12.93 -7.73
N SER A 151 0.83 11.98 -7.40
CA SER A 151 1.43 11.84 -6.07
C SER A 151 2.83 11.25 -6.16
N LYS A 152 3.68 11.61 -5.20
CA LYS A 152 5.04 11.10 -5.03
C LYS A 152 5.29 10.77 -3.57
N LYS A 153 5.88 9.60 -3.31
CA LYS A 153 6.45 9.25 -1.99
C LYS A 153 7.82 8.63 -2.15
N GLU A 154 8.60 8.68 -1.08
CA GLU A 154 9.95 8.15 -1.04
C GLU A 154 10.15 7.29 0.21
N VAL A 155 10.89 6.21 0.06
CA VAL A 155 11.35 5.36 1.17
C VAL A 155 12.78 4.96 0.93
N SER A 156 13.57 4.85 2.00
CA SER A 156 14.97 4.40 1.92
C SER A 156 15.22 3.23 2.87
N ILE A 157 16.07 2.32 2.43
CA ILE A 157 16.60 1.20 3.24
C ILE A 157 18.12 1.16 3.12
N TYR A 158 18.77 0.58 4.12
CA TYR A 158 20.20 0.26 4.05
C TYR A 158 20.37 -1.23 3.81
N VAL A 159 21.13 -1.57 2.76
CA VAL A 159 21.51 -2.93 2.41
C VAL A 159 22.96 -3.14 2.80
N SER A 160 23.23 -4.19 3.53
CA SER A 160 24.58 -4.56 4.01
C SER A 160 25.05 -5.89 3.40
N GLU A 161 26.36 -6.09 3.39
CA GLU A 161 26.92 -7.42 3.13
C GLU A 161 26.60 -8.36 4.29
N ALA A 162 26.44 -9.65 4.01
CA ALA A 162 26.34 -10.67 5.04
C ALA A 162 27.67 -10.78 5.81
N THR A 163 27.61 -10.74 7.14
CA THR A 163 28.79 -11.01 7.95
C THR A 163 29.12 -12.51 7.87
N PRO A 164 30.35 -12.90 7.55
CA PRO A 164 30.74 -14.32 7.52
C PRO A 164 30.50 -15.02 8.85
N VAL A 165 30.07 -16.26 8.80
CA VAL A 165 29.97 -17.12 9.98
C VAL A 165 31.36 -17.58 10.35
N THR A 166 31.75 -17.41 11.61
CA THR A 166 33.03 -17.79 12.16
C THR A 166 32.88 -18.51 13.50
N ASN A 167 33.95 -19.15 13.96
CA ASN A 167 34.01 -19.76 15.30
C ASN A 167 32.83 -20.68 15.61
N THR A 168 32.46 -21.54 14.66
CA THR A 168 31.42 -22.53 14.91
C THR A 168 31.93 -23.59 15.88
N LYS A 169 31.15 -23.80 16.96
CA LYS A 169 31.44 -24.81 18.00
C LYS A 169 30.23 -25.72 18.14
N ILE A 170 30.51 -27.00 18.34
CA ILE A 170 29.50 -27.99 18.70
C ILE A 170 29.74 -28.42 20.14
N LEU A 171 28.68 -28.52 20.91
CA LEU A 171 28.67 -29.03 22.30
C LEU A 171 27.79 -30.25 22.32
N CYS A 172 28.22 -31.26 23.04
CA CYS A 172 27.45 -32.45 23.33
C CYS A 172 27.09 -32.45 24.81
N ASP A 173 25.88 -32.87 25.14
CA ASP A 173 25.37 -32.89 26.52
C ASP A 173 26.05 -33.98 27.36
N ARG A 174 26.67 -34.97 26.71
CA ARG A 174 27.38 -36.06 27.38
C ARG A 174 28.45 -36.69 26.45
N GLU A 175 29.53 -37.17 27.04
CA GLU A 175 30.64 -37.81 26.33
C GLU A 175 30.37 -39.30 26.11
N GLU A 176 29.67 -39.98 27.03
CA GLU A 176 29.31 -41.39 26.97
C GLU A 176 27.80 -41.59 27.12
N VAL A 177 27.25 -42.49 26.35
CA VAL A 177 25.83 -42.82 26.36
C VAL A 177 25.57 -44.31 26.14
N VAL A 178 24.56 -44.82 26.81
CA VAL A 178 24.11 -46.23 26.57
C VAL A 178 23.29 -46.27 25.27
N CYS A 179 23.44 -47.35 24.52
CA CYS A 179 22.68 -47.57 23.30
C CYS A 179 21.16 -47.31 23.47
N ASN A 180 20.51 -46.72 22.48
CA ASN A 180 19.10 -46.35 22.47
C ASN A 180 18.74 -45.21 23.47
N LYS A 181 19.70 -44.42 23.92
CA LYS A 181 19.47 -43.18 24.66
C LYS A 181 19.77 -41.98 23.78
N GLU A 182 18.97 -40.95 23.93
CA GLU A 182 19.09 -39.69 23.20
C GLU A 182 20.32 -38.91 23.63
N VAL A 183 20.99 -38.26 22.67
CA VAL A 183 22.12 -37.34 22.87
C VAL A 183 21.81 -36.04 22.16
N THR A 184 22.02 -34.92 22.87
CA THR A 184 21.75 -33.59 22.35
C THR A 184 23.04 -32.89 21.93
N PHE A 185 23.06 -32.45 20.67
CA PHE A 185 24.15 -31.61 20.14
C PHE A 185 23.64 -30.16 20.00
N LYS A 186 24.39 -29.21 20.58
CA LYS A 186 24.11 -27.81 20.47
C LYS A 186 25.23 -27.11 19.71
N VAL A 187 24.85 -26.34 18.66
CA VAL A 187 25.81 -25.59 17.86
C VAL A 187 25.72 -24.10 18.22
N THR A 188 26.85 -23.44 18.28
CA THR A 188 26.99 -21.99 18.40
C THR A 188 27.98 -21.49 17.35
N SER A 189 27.72 -20.30 16.81
CA SER A 189 28.61 -19.63 15.86
C SER A 189 28.63 -18.13 16.13
N VAL A 190 29.64 -17.45 15.62
CA VAL A 190 29.79 -16.00 15.67
C VAL A 190 29.66 -15.45 14.24
N GLY A 191 29.02 -14.28 14.08
CA GLY A 191 28.74 -13.73 12.78
C GLY A 191 27.55 -14.40 12.10
N GLY A 192 27.35 -14.08 10.82
CA GLY A 192 26.18 -14.48 10.08
C GLY A 192 24.92 -13.74 10.51
N LYS A 193 23.88 -13.88 9.71
CA LYS A 193 22.51 -13.50 10.01
C LYS A 193 21.60 -14.56 9.42
N ASP A 194 20.62 -14.98 10.21
CA ASP A 194 19.74 -16.09 9.83
C ASP A 194 20.53 -17.38 9.51
N VAL A 195 21.46 -17.73 10.44
CA VAL A 195 22.37 -18.87 10.26
C VAL A 195 21.59 -20.17 10.31
N CYS A 196 21.77 -21.00 9.28
CA CYS A 196 21.22 -22.34 9.22
C CYS A 196 22.32 -23.37 9.49
N TYR A 197 21.95 -24.47 10.13
CA TYR A 197 22.86 -25.56 10.46
C TYR A 197 22.39 -26.84 9.78
N GLU A 198 23.34 -27.61 9.23
CA GLU A 198 23.11 -28.98 8.77
C GLU A 198 23.97 -29.93 9.57
N PHE A 199 23.40 -31.04 9.97
CA PHE A 199 24.09 -32.07 10.75
C PHE A 199 24.29 -33.33 9.89
N TYR A 200 25.46 -33.88 9.99
CA TYR A 200 25.84 -35.13 9.32
C TYR A 200 26.43 -36.09 10.34
N ILE A 201 26.09 -37.34 10.23
CA ILE A 201 26.64 -38.44 11.04
C ILE A 201 27.45 -39.33 10.14
N MET A 202 28.64 -39.75 10.63
CA MET A 202 29.48 -40.72 9.94
C MET A 202 29.01 -42.13 10.26
N GLU A 203 28.49 -42.84 9.27
CA GLU A 203 28.12 -44.25 9.37
C GLU A 203 28.87 -45.08 8.32
N LYS A 204 29.61 -46.10 8.78
CA LYS A 204 30.35 -47.02 7.91
C LYS A 204 31.18 -46.32 6.83
N GLY A 205 31.82 -45.20 7.19
CA GLY A 205 32.69 -44.43 6.28
C GLY A 205 31.94 -43.42 5.37
N ASN A 206 30.64 -43.28 5.46
CA ASN A 206 29.85 -42.32 4.70
C ASN A 206 29.20 -41.25 5.60
N TRP A 207 29.22 -40.01 5.15
CA TRP A 207 28.48 -38.92 5.81
C TRP A 207 27.00 -38.95 5.42
N ILE A 208 26.13 -39.15 6.39
CA ILE A 208 24.68 -39.20 6.21
C ILE A 208 24.09 -37.94 6.85
N LYS A 209 23.35 -37.18 6.06
CA LYS A 209 22.60 -35.99 6.55
C LYS A 209 21.50 -36.44 7.51
N THR A 210 21.48 -35.84 8.69
CA THR A 210 20.37 -36.00 9.65
C THR A 210 19.27 -34.99 9.32
N GLN A 211 18.05 -35.24 9.72
CA GLN A 211 16.95 -34.34 9.53
C GLN A 211 17.16 -32.99 10.21
#